data_7ea617886376cc7e76adf729999e2837
#
_entry.id   7ea617886376cc7e76adf729999e2837
#
_cell.length_a   1.000
_cell.length_b   1.000
_cell.length_c   1.000
_cell.angle_alpha   90.00
_cell.angle_beta   90.00
_cell.angle_gamma   90.00
#
_symmetry.space_group_name_H-M   'P 1'
#
loop_
_entity.id
_entity.type
_entity.pdbx_description
1 polymer ?
#
loop_
_entity_poly.entity_id
_entity_poly.type
_entity_poly.pdbx_seq_one_letter_code
_entity_poly.pdbx_strand_id
1 'polypeptide(L)'
;MSVDYDGISAKKAWFFFDKEIVCLGAGITSAAKEPVVTTLNQTWLNGPVRWNGKTAMEGDSLQRQVKPGEFLTHNNVLYYFPGPAKISLTTKEQYGSWYRINRSRAKDIVHGKVFKFWIDHAVAPSNANYAYIVVPGTKQLDQKAMQQVKIWYNTPDIQAVENKGLGIIQMICHLGGTYQIGHWSIQTDKPILLQLCGKDPYNMQLDLADPLQEAKHVNIRLVNTHLGIDQTMHISLPQSEYAGRTVSTNLVVGRK
;
A
#
# COMPACT_ATOMS: atom_id res chain seq x y z
N MET A 1 2.16 -8.77 0.51
CA MET A 1 3.36 -9.38 1.14
C MET A 1 3.02 -9.78 2.56
N SER A 2 3.25 -11.02 2.92
CA SER A 2 3.25 -11.47 4.32
C SER A 2 4.66 -11.35 4.87
N VAL A 3 4.78 -10.81 6.09
CA VAL A 3 6.04 -10.75 6.82
C VAL A 3 5.86 -11.56 8.09
N ASP A 4 6.68 -12.58 8.26
CA ASP A 4 6.80 -13.36 9.49
C ASP A 4 8.30 -13.65 9.70
N TYR A 5 8.96 -12.69 10.29
CA TYR A 5 10.40 -12.70 10.49
C TYR A 5 10.76 -12.04 11.82
N ASP A 6 11.68 -12.63 12.56
CA ASP A 6 12.12 -12.14 13.88
C ASP A 6 10.99 -11.88 14.87
N GLY A 7 9.92 -12.70 14.85
CA GLY A 7 8.78 -12.56 15.73
C GLY A 7 7.86 -11.37 15.39
N ILE A 8 7.94 -10.86 14.15
CA ILE A 8 7.03 -9.83 13.63
C ILE A 8 6.21 -10.45 12.51
N SER A 9 4.88 -10.39 12.63
CA SER A 9 3.96 -10.71 11.55
C SER A 9 3.25 -9.46 11.04
N ALA A 10 3.03 -9.37 9.72
CA ALA A 10 2.30 -8.28 9.09
C ALA A 10 1.83 -8.66 7.67
N LYS A 11 0.73 -8.07 7.23
CA LYS A 11 0.28 -8.04 5.84
C LYS A 11 0.54 -6.65 5.27
N LYS A 12 1.29 -6.57 4.16
CA LYS A 12 1.63 -5.30 3.51
C LYS A 12 1.21 -5.34 2.06
N ALA A 13 0.60 -4.26 1.58
CA ALA A 13 0.21 -4.08 0.18
C ALA A 13 0.51 -2.67 -0.31
N TRP A 14 0.86 -2.58 -1.59
CA TRP A 14 1.07 -1.34 -2.32
C TRP A 14 0.17 -1.35 -3.55
N PHE A 15 -0.67 -0.33 -3.68
CA PHE A 15 -1.62 -0.16 -4.77
C PHE A 15 -1.17 1.01 -5.62
N PHE A 16 -0.79 0.73 -6.86
CA PHE A 16 -0.23 1.71 -7.78
C PHE A 16 -1.32 2.22 -8.71
N PHE A 17 -1.51 3.53 -8.70
CA PHE A 17 -2.35 4.26 -9.64
C PHE A 17 -1.49 5.20 -10.49
N ASP A 18 -2.10 6.01 -11.37
CA ASP A 18 -1.37 6.87 -12.30
C ASP A 18 -0.39 7.84 -11.62
N LYS A 19 -0.76 8.36 -10.44
CA LYS A 19 0.02 9.35 -9.71
C LYS A 19 0.26 8.98 -8.25
N GLU A 20 -0.62 8.17 -7.67
CA GLU A 20 -0.64 7.82 -6.27
C GLU A 20 -0.21 6.37 -6.04
N ILE A 21 0.49 6.14 -4.94
CA ILE A 21 0.79 4.82 -4.42
C ILE A 21 0.16 4.74 -3.04
N VAL A 22 -0.86 3.91 -2.88
CA VAL A 22 -1.49 3.66 -1.58
C VAL A 22 -0.75 2.53 -0.88
N CYS A 23 -0.24 2.81 0.31
CA CYS A 23 0.56 1.88 1.10
C CYS A 23 -0.23 1.46 2.34
N LEU A 24 -0.55 0.18 2.44
CA LEU A 24 -1.31 -0.38 3.53
C LEU A 24 -0.50 -1.41 4.32
N GLY A 25 -0.73 -1.45 5.61
CA GLY A 25 -0.26 -2.52 6.49
C GLY A 25 -1.32 -2.89 7.50
N ALA A 26 -1.48 -4.20 7.76
CA ALA A 26 -2.46 -4.72 8.71
C ALA A 26 -1.90 -5.95 9.44
N GLY A 27 -2.51 -6.28 10.58
CA GLY A 27 -2.11 -7.43 11.38
C GLY A 27 -0.68 -7.33 11.92
N ILE A 28 -0.16 -6.11 12.12
CA ILE A 28 1.19 -5.92 12.65
C ILE A 28 1.21 -6.36 14.11
N THR A 29 1.90 -7.45 14.37
CA THR A 29 1.99 -8.07 15.69
C THR A 29 3.41 -8.48 15.98
N SER A 30 3.87 -8.23 17.19
CA SER A 30 5.18 -8.68 17.68
C SER A 30 5.14 -8.92 19.18
N ALA A 31 5.91 -9.89 19.64
CA ALA A 31 6.17 -10.12 21.06
C ALA A 31 7.56 -9.59 21.49
N ALA A 32 8.31 -8.98 20.58
CA ALA A 32 9.63 -8.43 20.87
C ALA A 32 9.58 -7.24 21.83
N LYS A 33 10.67 -7.03 22.55
CA LYS A 33 10.82 -5.89 23.48
C LYS A 33 11.21 -4.58 22.78
N GLU A 34 11.61 -4.67 21.51
CA GLU A 34 12.00 -3.56 20.68
C GLU A 34 10.76 -2.88 20.05
N PRO A 35 10.81 -1.57 19.82
CA PRO A 35 9.75 -0.88 19.09
C PRO A 35 9.63 -1.36 17.65
N VAL A 36 8.41 -1.60 17.20
CA VAL A 36 8.11 -1.93 15.79
C VAL A 36 7.80 -0.64 15.03
N VAL A 37 8.43 -0.45 13.88
CA VAL A 37 8.24 0.74 13.06
C VAL A 37 8.02 0.37 11.59
N THR A 38 7.26 1.20 10.87
CA THR A 38 7.19 1.17 9.42
C THR A 38 7.93 2.37 8.87
N THR A 39 9.11 2.16 8.27
CA THR A 39 9.85 3.22 7.60
C THR A 39 9.14 3.61 6.30
N LEU A 40 8.80 4.89 6.17
CA LEU A 40 8.18 5.46 4.98
C LEU A 40 9.26 5.91 3.99
N ASN A 41 10.31 6.54 4.50
CA ASN A 41 11.46 6.93 3.70
C ASN A 41 12.72 7.09 4.55
N GLN A 42 13.87 6.81 3.93
CA GLN A 42 15.19 7.12 4.45
C GLN A 42 16.08 7.51 3.26
N THR A 43 16.47 8.76 3.19
CA THR A 43 17.26 9.32 2.08
C THR A 43 18.09 10.50 2.56
N TRP A 44 19.02 10.98 1.72
CA TRP A 44 19.73 12.24 1.99
C TRP A 44 18.74 13.40 2.16
N LEU A 45 19.02 14.27 3.14
CA LEU A 45 18.25 15.49 3.32
C LEU A 45 18.53 16.43 2.15
N ASN A 46 17.59 16.52 1.22
CA ASN A 46 17.67 17.40 0.06
C ASN A 46 16.50 18.41 0.08
N GLY A 47 16.80 19.61 0.56
CA GLY A 47 15.82 20.67 0.69
C GLY A 47 14.95 20.59 1.96
N PRO A 48 13.97 21.48 2.08
CA PRO A 48 13.15 21.60 3.28
C PRO A 48 12.13 20.47 3.43
N VAL A 49 11.92 20.07 4.68
CA VAL A 49 10.79 19.22 5.07
C VAL A 49 9.62 20.12 5.44
N ARG A 50 8.45 19.90 4.85
CA ARG A 50 7.25 20.71 5.11
C ARG A 50 6.09 19.85 5.59
N TRP A 51 5.38 20.34 6.58
CA TRP A 51 4.15 19.76 7.12
C TRP A 51 2.98 20.67 6.77
N ASN A 52 1.98 20.15 6.03
CA ASN A 52 0.86 20.93 5.52
C ASN A 52 1.31 22.23 4.83
N GLY A 53 2.39 22.16 4.04
CA GLY A 53 2.97 23.30 3.32
C GLY A 53 3.85 24.24 4.14
N LYS A 54 3.89 24.12 5.46
CA LYS A 54 4.72 24.94 6.37
C LYS A 54 6.01 24.21 6.78
N THR A 55 6.99 24.90 7.30
CA THR A 55 8.19 24.27 7.88
C THR A 55 7.77 23.23 8.93
N ALA A 56 8.29 22.01 8.79
CA ALA A 56 7.82 20.89 9.59
C ALA A 56 8.30 20.94 11.04
N MET A 57 9.49 21.49 11.30
CA MET A 57 10.14 21.40 12.60
C MET A 57 11.18 22.52 12.78
N GLU A 58 11.41 22.86 14.06
CA GLU A 58 12.47 23.77 14.53
C GLU A 58 13.65 22.95 15.07
N GLY A 59 14.28 22.13 14.45
CA GLY A 59 15.33 21.25 14.94
C GLY A 59 15.44 19.97 14.14
N ASP A 60 16.13 18.99 14.69
CA ASP A 60 16.53 17.79 13.97
C ASP A 60 15.58 16.60 14.13
N SER A 61 14.56 16.72 14.99
CA SER A 61 13.66 15.61 15.32
C SER A 61 12.26 16.10 15.57
N LEU A 62 11.27 15.32 15.12
CA LEU A 62 9.85 15.58 15.35
C LEU A 62 9.17 14.23 15.67
N GLN A 63 8.34 14.23 16.71
CA GLN A 63 7.33 13.20 16.95
C GLN A 63 5.96 13.85 16.92
N ARG A 64 5.01 13.23 16.23
CA ARG A 64 3.70 13.82 16.02
C ARG A 64 2.62 12.78 15.90
N GLN A 65 1.46 13.07 16.51
CA GLN A 65 0.20 12.41 16.18
C GLN A 65 -0.40 13.11 14.96
N VAL A 66 -0.52 12.36 13.89
CA VAL A 66 -1.06 12.83 12.60
C VAL A 66 -2.57 12.70 12.62
N LYS A 67 -3.25 13.71 12.08
CA LYS A 67 -4.70 13.69 11.85
C LYS A 67 -5.01 13.29 10.39
N PRO A 68 -6.20 12.71 10.13
CA PRO A 68 -6.64 12.45 8.75
C PRO A 68 -6.60 13.73 7.90
N GLY A 69 -6.09 13.61 6.67
CA GLY A 69 -5.96 14.73 5.74
C GLY A 69 -4.66 15.52 5.83
N GLU A 70 -3.83 15.29 6.84
CA GLU A 70 -2.51 15.91 6.92
C GLU A 70 -1.51 15.28 5.95
N PHE A 71 -0.49 16.05 5.59
CA PHE A 71 0.56 15.59 4.67
C PHE A 71 1.93 16.19 5.00
N LEU A 72 2.96 15.46 4.59
CA LEU A 72 4.35 15.90 4.66
C LEU A 72 4.94 15.91 3.25
N THR A 73 5.82 16.86 2.96
CA THR A 73 6.59 16.88 1.71
C THR A 73 8.08 17.00 1.96
N HIS A 74 8.85 16.20 1.21
CA HIS A 74 10.31 16.30 1.14
C HIS A 74 10.77 15.90 -0.26
N ASN A 75 11.70 16.66 -0.84
CA ASN A 75 12.35 16.36 -2.12
C ASN A 75 11.38 15.97 -3.26
N ASN A 76 10.32 16.76 -3.47
CA ASN A 76 9.26 16.51 -4.46
C ASN A 76 8.46 15.21 -4.26
N VAL A 77 8.43 14.67 -3.06
CA VAL A 77 7.55 13.56 -2.70
C VAL A 77 6.60 14.03 -1.61
N LEU A 78 5.32 13.78 -1.81
CA LEU A 78 4.26 14.06 -0.85
C LEU A 78 3.81 12.75 -0.20
N TYR A 79 3.69 12.77 1.11
CA TYR A 79 3.17 11.69 1.96
C TYR A 79 1.87 12.16 2.61
N TYR A 80 0.74 11.63 2.16
CA TYR A 80 -0.59 11.96 2.66
C TYR A 80 -1.09 10.88 3.60
N PHE A 81 -1.78 11.30 4.68
CA PHE A 81 -2.33 10.40 5.69
C PHE A 81 -3.86 10.42 5.64
N PRO A 82 -4.50 9.37 5.12
CA PRO A 82 -5.95 9.27 5.08
C PRO A 82 -6.58 8.98 6.46
N GLY A 83 -5.77 8.49 7.40
CA GLY A 83 -6.15 8.16 8.77
C GLY A 83 -5.13 8.67 9.79
N PRO A 84 -5.40 8.46 11.09
CA PRO A 84 -4.47 8.84 12.15
C PRO A 84 -3.23 7.95 12.13
N ALA A 85 -2.07 8.53 12.47
CA ALA A 85 -0.81 7.81 12.61
C ALA A 85 0.07 8.50 13.65
N LYS A 86 0.89 7.74 14.38
CA LYS A 86 1.97 8.27 15.19
C LYS A 86 3.25 8.20 14.37
N ILE A 87 3.79 9.34 14.01
CA ILE A 87 4.99 9.44 13.19
C ILE A 87 6.18 9.95 13.97
N SER A 88 7.35 9.54 13.52
CA SER A 88 8.63 10.13 13.93
C SER A 88 9.43 10.49 12.69
N LEU A 89 10.17 11.60 12.79
CA LEU A 89 11.01 12.14 11.73
C LEU A 89 12.31 12.67 12.31
N THR A 90 13.41 12.42 11.62
CA THR A 90 14.71 13.03 11.94
C THR A 90 15.40 13.52 10.67
N THR A 91 16.20 14.59 10.83
CA THR A 91 17.07 15.16 9.78
C THR A 91 18.51 15.24 10.27
N LYS A 92 18.87 14.37 11.21
CA LYS A 92 20.19 14.36 11.85
C LYS A 92 21.28 13.89 10.91
N GLU A 93 22.49 14.34 11.21
CA GLU A 93 23.68 13.80 10.61
C GLU A 93 23.87 12.33 11.00
N GLN A 94 24.13 11.49 10.00
CA GLN A 94 24.42 10.07 10.16
C GLN A 94 25.84 9.80 9.73
N TYR A 95 26.49 8.84 10.38
CA TYR A 95 27.87 8.42 10.13
C TYR A 95 27.87 6.93 9.79
N GLY A 96 28.62 6.55 8.78
CA GLY A 96 28.73 5.17 8.36
C GLY A 96 30.03 4.88 7.63
N SER A 97 30.26 3.63 7.30
CA SER A 97 31.37 3.19 6.46
C SER A 97 30.89 2.08 5.55
N TRP A 98 31.23 2.13 4.29
CA TRP A 98 30.95 1.08 3.33
C TRP A 98 31.57 -0.26 3.74
N TYR A 99 32.67 -0.24 4.47
CA TYR A 99 33.33 -1.43 5.00
C TYR A 99 32.42 -2.24 5.93
N ARG A 100 31.46 -1.61 6.64
CA ARG A 100 30.51 -2.32 7.51
C ARG A 100 29.53 -3.19 6.71
N ILE A 101 29.23 -2.78 5.48
CA ILE A 101 28.30 -3.48 4.57
C ILE A 101 29.07 -4.47 3.71
N ASN A 102 30.22 -4.05 3.17
CA ASN A 102 31.07 -4.86 2.31
C ASN A 102 32.54 -4.72 2.72
N ARG A 103 33.13 -5.78 3.24
CA ARG A 103 34.50 -5.85 3.77
C ARG A 103 35.59 -5.55 2.74
N SER A 104 35.28 -5.59 1.45
CA SER A 104 36.21 -5.20 0.37
C SER A 104 36.28 -3.69 0.13
N ARG A 105 35.43 -2.87 0.79
CA ARG A 105 35.42 -1.43 0.64
C ARG A 105 36.35 -0.74 1.64
N ALA A 106 36.65 0.54 1.36
CA ALA A 106 37.42 1.39 2.24
C ALA A 106 36.75 1.56 3.61
N LYS A 107 37.57 1.75 4.66
CA LYS A 107 37.11 1.98 6.03
C LYS A 107 36.73 3.44 6.31
N ASP A 108 36.86 4.31 5.31
CA ASP A 108 36.58 5.73 5.44
C ASP A 108 35.17 5.97 5.97
N ILE A 109 35.05 6.97 6.83
CA ILE A 109 33.76 7.40 7.35
C ILE A 109 33.11 8.32 6.34
N VAL A 110 31.92 7.95 5.90
CA VAL A 110 30.99 8.81 5.15
C VAL A 110 29.93 9.35 6.10
N HIS A 111 29.58 10.59 5.95
CA HIS A 111 28.56 11.24 6.77
C HIS A 111 27.73 12.23 5.97
N GLY A 112 26.57 12.58 6.50
CA GLY A 112 25.69 13.59 5.95
C GLY A 112 24.32 13.59 6.61
N LYS A 113 23.56 14.66 6.39
CA LYS A 113 22.21 14.76 6.93
C LYS A 113 21.27 13.83 6.21
N VAL A 114 20.53 13.03 6.99
CA VAL A 114 19.59 12.02 6.49
C VAL A 114 18.18 12.37 6.93
N PHE A 115 17.28 12.53 5.97
CA PHE A 115 15.85 12.51 6.21
C PHE A 115 15.42 11.07 6.48
N LYS A 116 14.96 10.78 7.71
CA LYS A 116 14.40 9.50 8.10
C LYS A 116 13.01 9.71 8.66
N PHE A 117 12.02 8.98 8.12
CA PHE A 117 10.61 9.17 8.39
C PHE A 117 9.90 7.83 8.54
N TRP A 118 9.19 7.62 9.66
CA TRP A 118 8.56 6.34 9.97
C TRP A 118 7.29 6.50 10.80
N ILE A 119 6.42 5.48 10.72
CA ILE A 119 5.28 5.28 11.60
C ILE A 119 5.73 4.41 12.77
N ASP A 120 5.37 4.81 13.99
CA ASP A 120 5.68 4.13 15.24
C ASP A 120 4.49 3.28 15.67
N HIS A 121 4.69 1.95 15.77
CA HIS A 121 3.69 0.99 16.23
C HIS A 121 3.86 0.63 17.71
N ALA A 122 4.77 1.29 18.42
CA ALA A 122 5.17 1.02 19.79
C ALA A 122 5.86 -0.36 20.00
N VAL A 123 6.04 -0.74 21.25
CA VAL A 123 6.57 -2.05 21.67
C VAL A 123 5.44 -3.05 21.72
N ALA A 124 5.70 -4.29 21.28
CA ALA A 124 4.76 -5.39 21.29
C ALA A 124 3.38 -5.04 20.69
N PRO A 125 3.31 -4.50 19.47
CA PRO A 125 2.02 -4.19 18.86
C PRO A 125 1.20 -5.47 18.68
N SER A 126 -0.12 -5.34 18.85
CA SER A 126 -1.07 -6.42 18.60
C SER A 126 -2.09 -5.94 17.57
N ASN A 127 -2.08 -6.56 16.39
CA ASN A 127 -2.99 -6.26 15.27
C ASN A 127 -2.99 -4.78 14.86
N ALA A 128 -1.82 -4.11 14.93
CA ALA A 128 -1.69 -2.73 14.48
C ALA A 128 -1.80 -2.62 12.95
N ASN A 129 -2.17 -1.44 12.48
CA ASN A 129 -2.29 -1.16 11.06
C ASN A 129 -1.77 0.23 10.72
N TYR A 130 -1.58 0.50 9.43
CA TYR A 130 -1.29 1.82 8.89
C TYR A 130 -1.83 2.00 7.49
N ALA A 131 -2.06 3.26 7.13
CA ALA A 131 -2.33 3.67 5.76
C ALA A 131 -1.64 5.00 5.49
N TYR A 132 -0.94 5.10 4.37
CA TYR A 132 -0.45 6.36 3.84
C TYR A 132 -0.43 6.31 2.32
N ILE A 133 -0.42 7.49 1.68
CA ILE A 133 -0.38 7.61 0.23
C ILE A 133 0.87 8.40 -0.14
N VAL A 134 1.65 7.88 -1.08
CA VAL A 134 2.82 8.55 -1.65
C VAL A 134 2.42 9.13 -3.01
N VAL A 135 2.74 10.42 -3.22
CA VAL A 135 2.57 11.08 -4.52
C VAL A 135 3.93 11.62 -4.95
N PRO A 136 4.63 10.93 -5.84
CA PRO A 136 5.90 11.39 -6.38
C PRO A 136 5.72 12.61 -7.29
N GLY A 137 6.78 13.43 -7.42
CA GLY A 137 6.82 14.53 -8.38
C GLY A 137 6.07 15.80 -7.97
N THR A 138 5.55 15.87 -6.73
CA THR A 138 4.80 17.05 -6.27
C THR A 138 5.16 17.49 -4.87
N LYS A 139 4.95 18.79 -4.60
CA LYS A 139 4.99 19.40 -3.26
C LYS A 139 3.62 19.93 -2.82
N GLN A 140 2.63 19.82 -3.68
CA GLN A 140 1.28 20.37 -3.46
C GLN A 140 0.27 19.24 -3.37
N LEU A 141 -0.60 19.33 -2.39
CA LEU A 141 -1.71 18.40 -2.23
C LEU A 141 -2.81 18.72 -3.23
N ASP A 142 -3.15 17.77 -4.08
CA ASP A 142 -4.41 17.80 -4.84
C ASP A 142 -5.50 17.11 -3.99
N GLN A 143 -6.26 17.93 -3.27
CA GLN A 143 -7.34 17.48 -2.41
C GLN A 143 -8.43 16.71 -3.18
N LYS A 144 -8.71 17.11 -4.43
CA LYS A 144 -9.72 16.45 -5.26
C LYS A 144 -9.26 15.05 -5.69
N ALA A 145 -7.99 14.90 -6.05
CA ALA A 145 -7.42 13.59 -6.35
C ALA A 145 -7.46 12.67 -5.14
N MET A 146 -7.08 13.15 -3.96
CA MET A 146 -7.13 12.34 -2.72
C MET A 146 -8.55 11.88 -2.36
N GLN A 147 -9.57 12.69 -2.63
CA GLN A 147 -10.98 12.33 -2.41
C GLN A 147 -11.48 11.22 -3.37
N GLN A 148 -10.81 10.99 -4.50
CA GLN A 148 -11.11 9.87 -5.39
C GLN A 148 -10.59 8.54 -4.88
N VAL A 149 -9.57 8.56 -4.03
CA VAL A 149 -8.97 7.34 -3.47
C VAL A 149 -9.72 6.93 -2.21
N LYS A 150 -10.28 5.73 -2.21
CA LYS A 150 -10.98 5.15 -1.05
C LYS A 150 -10.34 3.83 -0.63
N ILE A 151 -9.93 3.73 0.62
CA ILE A 151 -9.52 2.49 1.24
C ILE A 151 -10.78 1.81 1.77
N TRP A 152 -11.13 0.65 1.23
CA TRP A 152 -12.31 -0.12 1.62
C TRP A 152 -11.99 -1.11 2.75
N TYR A 153 -10.84 -1.74 2.65
CA TYR A 153 -10.36 -2.72 3.63
C TYR A 153 -8.88 -2.52 3.89
N ASN A 154 -8.50 -2.67 5.14
CA ASN A 154 -7.11 -2.79 5.58
C ASN A 154 -7.05 -3.71 6.80
N THR A 155 -7.26 -5.00 6.56
CA THR A 155 -7.30 -6.06 7.57
C THR A 155 -6.31 -7.17 7.22
N PRO A 156 -6.00 -8.10 8.13
CA PRO A 156 -5.15 -9.26 7.83
C PRO A 156 -5.70 -10.16 6.73
N ASP A 157 -7.01 -10.18 6.52
CA ASP A 157 -7.68 -11.06 5.57
C ASP A 157 -7.79 -10.44 4.18
N ILE A 158 -7.91 -9.10 4.12
CA ILE A 158 -8.11 -8.37 2.87
C ILE A 158 -7.57 -6.94 2.98
N GLN A 159 -6.95 -6.47 1.91
CA GLN A 159 -6.64 -5.06 1.69
C GLN A 159 -7.19 -4.65 0.33
N ALA A 160 -7.96 -3.56 0.27
CA ALA A 160 -8.64 -3.13 -0.96
C ALA A 160 -8.74 -1.62 -1.05
N VAL A 161 -8.46 -1.11 -2.24
CA VAL A 161 -8.46 0.33 -2.56
C VAL A 161 -9.20 0.55 -3.88
N GLU A 162 -9.96 1.62 -3.94
CA GLU A 162 -10.62 2.12 -5.14
C GLU A 162 -10.09 3.52 -5.48
N ASN A 163 -9.72 3.76 -6.73
CA ASN A 163 -9.62 5.10 -7.28
C ASN A 163 -10.83 5.34 -8.20
N LYS A 164 -11.82 6.06 -7.68
CA LYS A 164 -13.08 6.34 -8.38
C LYS A 164 -12.85 7.18 -9.63
N GLY A 165 -11.90 8.11 -9.60
CA GLY A 165 -11.55 8.96 -10.73
C GLY A 165 -11.04 8.17 -11.93
N LEU A 166 -10.33 7.09 -11.70
CA LEU A 166 -9.81 6.17 -12.71
C LEU A 166 -10.78 5.03 -13.04
N GLY A 167 -11.75 4.73 -12.18
CA GLY A 167 -12.62 3.54 -12.29
C GLY A 167 -11.83 2.25 -12.04
N ILE A 168 -10.90 2.27 -11.08
CA ILE A 168 -10.03 1.14 -10.77
C ILE A 168 -10.25 0.71 -9.33
N ILE A 169 -10.53 -0.58 -9.15
CA ILE A 169 -10.50 -1.27 -7.86
C ILE A 169 -9.33 -2.23 -7.87
N GLN A 170 -8.51 -2.17 -6.84
CA GLN A 170 -7.43 -3.12 -6.61
C GLN A 170 -7.60 -3.75 -5.24
N MET A 171 -7.44 -5.07 -5.15
CA MET A 171 -7.53 -5.79 -3.89
C MET A 171 -6.57 -6.97 -3.82
N ILE A 172 -6.15 -7.29 -2.61
CA ILE A 172 -5.52 -8.55 -2.26
C ILE A 172 -6.37 -9.23 -1.20
N CYS A 173 -6.92 -10.40 -1.52
CA CYS A 173 -7.52 -11.30 -0.57
C CYS A 173 -6.46 -12.28 -0.07
N HIS A 174 -6.26 -12.34 1.22
CA HIS A 174 -5.40 -13.35 1.85
C HIS A 174 -6.18 -14.61 2.20
N LEU A 175 -7.53 -14.51 2.21
CA LEU A 175 -8.47 -15.61 2.38
C LEU A 175 -9.57 -15.55 1.32
N GLY A 176 -10.09 -16.69 0.90
CA GLY A 176 -11.33 -16.75 0.12
C GLY A 176 -12.50 -16.17 0.92
N GLY A 177 -13.45 -15.53 0.23
CA GLY A 177 -14.58 -14.88 0.89
C GLY A 177 -15.42 -14.05 -0.05
N THR A 178 -16.40 -13.33 0.51
CA THR A 178 -17.21 -12.33 -0.21
C THR A 178 -16.99 -10.96 0.38
N TYR A 179 -16.63 -10.01 -0.46
CA TYR A 179 -16.22 -8.66 -0.08
C TYR A 179 -17.02 -7.59 -0.81
N GLN A 180 -17.47 -6.57 -0.09
CA GLN A 180 -18.25 -5.47 -0.65
C GLN A 180 -17.33 -4.25 -0.90
N ILE A 181 -17.23 -3.82 -2.15
CA ILE A 181 -16.44 -2.65 -2.54
C ILE A 181 -17.35 -1.72 -3.38
N GLY A 182 -17.88 -0.68 -2.75
CA GLY A 182 -18.88 0.16 -3.38
C GLY A 182 -20.16 -0.62 -3.75
N HIS A 183 -20.48 -0.63 -5.02
CA HIS A 183 -21.62 -1.39 -5.56
C HIS A 183 -21.25 -2.82 -5.99
N TRP A 184 -19.97 -3.19 -5.83
CA TRP A 184 -19.48 -4.51 -6.17
C TRP A 184 -19.53 -5.46 -4.98
N SER A 185 -20.10 -6.65 -5.22
CA SER A 185 -19.87 -7.82 -4.39
C SER A 185 -18.92 -8.75 -5.13
N ILE A 186 -17.74 -8.95 -4.57
CA ILE A 186 -16.66 -9.75 -5.16
C ILE A 186 -16.46 -10.98 -4.28
N GLN A 187 -16.72 -12.16 -4.84
CA GLN A 187 -16.54 -13.44 -4.16
C GLN A 187 -15.40 -14.20 -4.81
N THR A 188 -14.52 -14.77 -3.99
CA THR A 188 -13.43 -15.64 -4.43
C THR A 188 -13.30 -16.84 -3.49
N ASP A 189 -12.94 -17.99 -4.03
CA ASP A 189 -12.74 -19.23 -3.25
C ASP A 189 -11.30 -19.39 -2.73
N LYS A 190 -10.36 -18.51 -3.17
CA LYS A 190 -8.93 -18.62 -2.86
C LYS A 190 -8.30 -17.25 -2.63
N PRO A 191 -7.11 -17.20 -2.00
CA PRO A 191 -6.28 -16.03 -2.00
C PRO A 191 -6.00 -15.55 -3.42
N ILE A 192 -6.16 -14.24 -3.68
CA ILE A 192 -5.99 -13.67 -5.03
C ILE A 192 -5.60 -12.20 -4.97
N LEU A 193 -4.77 -11.77 -5.91
CA LEU A 193 -4.63 -10.38 -6.33
C LEU A 193 -5.64 -10.12 -7.43
N LEU A 194 -6.40 -9.03 -7.30
CA LEU A 194 -7.42 -8.67 -8.28
C LEU A 194 -7.36 -7.18 -8.59
N GLN A 195 -7.43 -6.86 -9.88
CA GLN A 195 -7.73 -5.52 -10.36
C GLN A 195 -8.96 -5.56 -11.25
N LEU A 196 -9.94 -4.71 -10.97
CA LEU A 196 -11.08 -4.45 -11.82
C LEU A 196 -10.94 -3.02 -12.36
N CYS A 197 -10.91 -2.89 -13.68
CA CYS A 197 -10.64 -1.63 -14.36
C CYS A 197 -11.71 -1.38 -15.42
N GLY A 198 -12.28 -0.17 -15.43
CA GLY A 198 -13.21 0.30 -16.44
C GLY A 198 -14.30 1.21 -15.84
N LYS A 199 -14.60 2.29 -16.55
CA LYS A 199 -15.72 3.20 -16.23
C LYS A 199 -16.98 2.84 -17.01
N ASP A 200 -16.80 2.20 -18.15
CA ASP A 200 -17.89 1.72 -18.99
C ASP A 200 -18.19 0.26 -18.62
N PRO A 201 -19.42 -0.05 -18.20
CA PRO A 201 -19.80 -1.41 -17.81
C PRO A 201 -19.67 -2.41 -18.96
N TYR A 202 -19.72 -1.95 -20.21
CA TYR A 202 -19.54 -2.81 -21.40
C TYR A 202 -18.07 -3.04 -21.78
N ASN A 203 -17.14 -2.39 -21.08
CA ASN A 203 -15.70 -2.48 -21.38
C ASN A 203 -14.90 -2.51 -20.08
N MET A 204 -15.16 -3.50 -19.25
CA MET A 204 -14.45 -3.71 -17.99
C MET A 204 -13.47 -4.86 -18.12
N GLN A 205 -12.27 -4.67 -17.63
CA GLN A 205 -11.21 -5.67 -17.57
C GLN A 205 -11.01 -6.14 -16.13
N LEU A 206 -10.86 -7.44 -15.99
CA LEU A 206 -10.51 -8.11 -14.75
C LEU A 206 -9.13 -8.73 -14.89
N ASP A 207 -8.20 -8.31 -14.04
CA ASP A 207 -6.85 -8.85 -13.96
C ASP A 207 -6.68 -9.61 -12.64
N LEU A 208 -6.09 -10.81 -12.71
CA LEU A 208 -5.95 -11.72 -11.57
C LEU A 208 -4.55 -12.31 -11.51
N ALA A 209 -4.05 -12.49 -10.29
CA ALA A 209 -2.83 -13.25 -10.05
C ALA A 209 -2.90 -14.00 -8.72
N ASP A 210 -2.33 -15.19 -8.67
CA ASP A 210 -2.19 -15.93 -7.41
C ASP A 210 -0.92 -15.47 -6.67
N PRO A 211 -1.04 -14.83 -5.49
CA PRO A 211 0.12 -14.38 -4.72
C PRO A 211 0.93 -15.53 -4.11
N LEU A 212 0.35 -16.71 -3.97
CA LEU A 212 0.99 -17.89 -3.41
C LEU A 212 1.63 -18.78 -4.47
N GLN A 213 1.25 -18.62 -5.75
CA GLN A 213 1.74 -19.41 -6.88
C GLN A 213 1.41 -20.92 -6.80
N GLU A 214 0.32 -21.26 -6.11
CA GLU A 214 -0.06 -22.66 -5.82
C GLU A 214 -1.37 -23.08 -6.53
N ALA A 215 -2.24 -22.10 -6.81
CA ALA A 215 -3.57 -22.39 -7.34
C ALA A 215 -3.54 -22.63 -8.85
N LYS A 216 -4.19 -23.72 -9.31
CA LYS A 216 -4.35 -24.02 -10.74
C LYS A 216 -5.50 -23.23 -11.36
N HIS A 217 -6.50 -22.89 -10.58
CA HIS A 217 -7.68 -22.11 -10.98
C HIS A 217 -8.26 -21.39 -9.78
N VAL A 218 -9.08 -20.40 -10.05
CA VAL A 218 -9.88 -19.68 -9.07
C VAL A 218 -11.30 -19.50 -9.58
N ASN A 219 -12.28 -19.63 -8.68
CA ASN A 219 -13.67 -19.29 -8.94
C ASN A 219 -13.95 -17.89 -8.41
N ILE A 220 -14.44 -17.01 -9.28
CA ILE A 220 -14.78 -15.63 -8.94
C ILE A 220 -16.21 -15.37 -9.35
N ARG A 221 -17.00 -14.77 -8.44
CA ARG A 221 -18.29 -14.19 -8.75
C ARG A 221 -18.23 -12.69 -8.53
N LEU A 222 -18.65 -11.94 -9.54
CA LEU A 222 -18.76 -10.49 -9.53
C LEU A 222 -20.21 -10.11 -9.68
N VAL A 223 -20.74 -9.36 -8.71
CA VAL A 223 -22.11 -8.85 -8.74
C VAL A 223 -22.08 -7.33 -8.60
N ASN A 224 -22.76 -6.64 -9.52
CA ASN A 224 -23.06 -5.22 -9.44
C ASN A 224 -24.48 -4.97 -9.97
N THR A 225 -25.42 -4.84 -9.04
CA THR A 225 -26.84 -4.71 -9.38
C THR A 225 -27.17 -3.43 -10.13
N HIS A 226 -26.41 -2.34 -9.91
CA HIS A 226 -26.58 -1.07 -10.62
C HIS A 226 -26.21 -1.17 -12.10
N LEU A 227 -25.26 -2.02 -12.42
CA LEU A 227 -24.81 -2.28 -13.78
C LEU A 227 -25.45 -3.51 -14.41
N GLY A 228 -26.31 -4.23 -13.66
CA GLY A 228 -26.94 -5.47 -14.12
C GLY A 228 -25.92 -6.62 -14.32
N ILE A 229 -24.80 -6.61 -13.59
CA ILE A 229 -23.75 -7.63 -13.69
C ILE A 229 -23.98 -8.67 -12.60
N ASP A 230 -24.04 -9.94 -12.98
CA ASP A 230 -23.89 -11.13 -12.09
C ASP A 230 -23.19 -12.21 -12.89
N GLN A 231 -21.88 -12.30 -12.72
CA GLN A 231 -21.04 -13.24 -13.46
C GLN A 231 -20.25 -14.12 -12.52
N THR A 232 -20.29 -15.42 -12.79
CA THR A 232 -19.40 -16.41 -12.17
C THR A 232 -18.42 -16.90 -13.23
N MET A 233 -17.14 -16.87 -12.91
CA MET A 233 -16.05 -17.25 -13.80
C MET A 233 -15.17 -18.29 -13.13
N HIS A 234 -14.79 -19.32 -13.91
CA HIS A 234 -13.77 -20.28 -13.57
C HIS A 234 -12.50 -19.94 -14.36
N ILE A 235 -11.48 -19.39 -13.71
CA ILE A 235 -10.30 -18.85 -14.38
C ILE A 235 -9.10 -19.77 -14.10
N SER A 236 -8.49 -20.29 -15.17
CA SER A 236 -7.25 -21.05 -15.08
C SER A 236 -6.08 -20.10 -14.80
N LEU A 237 -5.22 -20.47 -13.86
CA LEU A 237 -4.05 -19.70 -13.50
C LEU A 237 -2.77 -20.34 -14.05
N PRO A 238 -1.78 -19.54 -14.46
CA PRO A 238 -0.52 -20.03 -14.97
C PRO A 238 0.22 -20.90 -13.95
N GLN A 239 0.91 -21.91 -14.45
CA GLN A 239 1.63 -22.91 -13.66
C GLN A 239 3.11 -22.92 -14.01
N SER A 240 3.89 -23.66 -13.22
CA SER A 240 5.33 -23.89 -13.42
C SER A 240 6.12 -22.56 -13.45
N GLU A 241 6.92 -22.32 -14.45
CA GLU A 241 7.74 -21.10 -14.59
C GLU A 241 6.93 -19.79 -14.72
N TYR A 242 5.63 -19.91 -15.05
CA TYR A 242 4.71 -18.78 -15.17
C TYR A 242 3.77 -18.64 -13.96
N ALA A 243 3.94 -19.42 -12.91
CA ALA A 243 3.13 -19.33 -11.70
C ALA A 243 3.18 -17.91 -11.12
N GLY A 244 2.01 -17.35 -10.76
CA GLY A 244 1.88 -15.97 -10.29
C GLY A 244 1.80 -14.90 -11.38
N ARG A 245 1.93 -15.26 -12.68
CA ARG A 245 1.70 -14.32 -13.77
C ARG A 245 0.22 -13.90 -13.79
N THR A 246 -0.01 -12.63 -14.12
CA THR A 246 -1.36 -12.07 -14.26
C THR A 246 -2.11 -12.68 -15.46
N VAL A 247 -3.37 -13.01 -15.22
CA VAL A 247 -4.35 -13.36 -16.25
C VAL A 247 -5.34 -12.22 -16.39
N SER A 248 -5.60 -11.79 -17.61
CA SER A 248 -6.56 -10.74 -17.94
C SER A 248 -7.76 -11.33 -18.67
N THR A 249 -8.96 -10.89 -18.31
CA THR A 249 -10.21 -11.23 -18.99
C THR A 249 -11.15 -10.02 -18.99
N ASN A 250 -12.05 -9.95 -19.96
CA ASN A 250 -13.07 -8.91 -20.01
C ASN A 250 -14.37 -9.43 -19.37
N LEU A 251 -15.08 -8.55 -18.68
CA LEU A 251 -16.43 -8.81 -18.24
C LEU A 251 -17.39 -8.70 -19.42
N VAL A 252 -18.21 -9.73 -19.61
CA VAL A 252 -19.24 -9.72 -20.65
C VAL A 252 -20.54 -9.22 -20.04
N VAL A 253 -20.92 -8.00 -20.38
CA VAL A 253 -22.21 -7.44 -19.96
C VAL A 253 -23.17 -7.56 -21.14
N GLY A 254 -24.24 -8.35 -20.96
CA GLY A 254 -25.29 -8.47 -21.97
C GLY A 254 -25.95 -7.12 -22.19
N ARG A 255 -25.93 -6.60 -23.41
CA ARG A 255 -26.81 -5.48 -23.78
C ARG A 255 -28.24 -5.97 -23.67
N LYS A 256 -29.02 -5.40 -22.74
CA LYS A 256 -30.48 -5.56 -22.71
C LYS A 256 -31.09 -4.75 -23.84
#